data_a3de724a66e45b47174ccc8e441cb01c
#
_entry.id   a3de724a66e45b47174ccc8e441cb01c
#
_cell.length_a   1.000
_cell.length_b   1.000
_cell.length_c   1.000
_cell.angle_alpha   90.00
_cell.angle_beta   90.00
_cell.angle_gamma   90.00
#
_symmetry.space_group_name_H-M   'P 1'
#
loop_
_entity.id
_entity.type
_entity.pdbx_description
1 polymer ?
#
loop_
_entity_poly.entity_id
_entity_poly.type
_entity_poly.pdbx_seq_one_letter_code
_entity_poly.pdbx_strand_id
1 'polypeptide(L)'
;TDGQNIFITYNIEHRDARAVRNKGNAKAGGMDAATLANKFAGDGKENIQAVFLQAFNMFKKGIQALTDDEIIDLFGREGNIFYNAEVIDNRSSNVINYDINTLLVHRDAPGVAVNFHTGELKDIYDPGRSARLAAALDKMNEVIDADNYKIMGDAITRLNRLENDTALREALIVIRKLGVKDKHRIKDYLIMNIKNDIRREIPNLKPKHVNILLVKMLESDDETKWKKLGFNKAPTITQMIKEFDSDMKSQVKGLY
;
A
#
# COMPACT_ATOMS: atom_id res chain seq x y z
N THR A 1 -4.33 -2.55 -0.40
CA THR A 1 -4.53 -1.11 -0.46
C THR A 1 -3.18 -0.38 -0.52
N ASP A 2 -3.19 0.84 -1.02
CA ASP A 2 -2.01 1.62 -1.40
C ASP A 2 -1.90 2.91 -0.58
N GLY A 3 -2.71 3.00 0.48
CA GLY A 3 -2.83 4.18 1.31
C GLY A 3 -1.85 4.25 2.48
N GLN A 4 -1.95 5.34 3.22
CA GLN A 4 -1.19 5.56 4.45
C GLN A 4 -1.94 4.99 5.65
N ASN A 5 -1.36 4.02 6.35
CA ASN A 5 -1.99 3.38 7.51
C ASN A 5 -2.18 4.35 8.68
N ILE A 6 -3.38 4.31 9.29
CA ILE A 6 -3.75 5.06 10.48
C ILE A 6 -4.76 4.24 11.31
N PHE A 7 -4.75 4.40 12.62
CA PHE A 7 -5.84 3.95 13.47
C PHE A 7 -6.61 5.15 13.97
N ILE A 8 -7.94 5.06 13.96
CA ILE A 8 -8.84 6.16 14.32
C ILE A 8 -9.82 5.73 15.41
N THR A 9 -10.20 6.67 16.24
CA THR A 9 -11.25 6.56 17.24
C THR A 9 -11.89 7.92 17.49
N TYR A 10 -12.96 7.93 18.29
CA TYR A 10 -13.62 9.16 18.74
C TYR A 10 -13.89 9.09 20.25
N ASN A 11 -13.43 10.10 20.96
CA ASN A 11 -13.71 10.27 22.39
C ASN A 11 -14.92 11.18 22.56
N ILE A 12 -16.06 10.64 23.05
CA ILE A 12 -17.30 11.39 23.17
C ILE A 12 -17.26 12.37 24.34
N GLU A 13 -16.51 12.08 25.40
CA GLU A 13 -16.40 12.95 26.57
C GLU A 13 -15.68 14.25 26.24
N HIS A 14 -14.68 14.17 25.40
CA HIS A 14 -13.94 15.33 24.89
C HIS A 14 -14.49 15.86 23.55
N ARG A 15 -15.48 15.19 22.96
CA ARG A 15 -16.05 15.48 21.64
C ARG A 15 -14.96 15.67 20.57
N ASP A 16 -13.97 14.76 20.58
CA ASP A 16 -12.81 14.89 19.71
C ASP A 16 -12.39 13.55 19.11
N ALA A 17 -11.98 13.60 17.84
CA ALA A 17 -11.36 12.48 17.17
C ALA A 17 -9.94 12.25 17.68
N ARG A 18 -9.47 11.02 17.63
CA ARG A 18 -8.10 10.65 17.96
C ARG A 18 -7.54 9.72 16.89
N ALA A 19 -6.26 9.86 16.62
CA ALA A 19 -5.57 9.05 15.63
C ALA A 19 -4.21 8.56 16.12
N VAL A 20 -3.81 7.37 15.67
CA VAL A 20 -2.47 6.83 15.94
C VAL A 20 -1.92 6.12 14.69
N ARG A 21 -0.59 6.03 14.59
CA ARG A 21 0.09 5.36 13.49
C ARG A 21 0.32 3.86 13.72
N ASN A 22 0.23 3.41 14.95
CA ASN A 22 0.40 2.01 15.33
C ASN A 22 -0.35 1.70 16.63
N LYS A 23 -0.60 0.42 16.86
CA LYS A 23 -1.32 -0.07 18.06
C LYS A 23 -0.65 0.38 19.37
N GLY A 24 0.68 0.44 19.43
CA GLY A 24 1.40 0.84 20.64
C GLY A 24 1.08 2.26 21.06
N ASN A 25 0.90 3.19 20.14
CA ASN A 25 0.57 4.59 20.43
C ASN A 25 -0.88 4.78 20.89
N ALA A 26 -1.76 3.79 20.69
CA ALA A 26 -3.14 3.82 21.16
C ALA A 26 -3.22 3.85 22.70
N LYS A 27 -2.24 3.26 23.39
CA LYS A 27 -2.17 3.24 24.87
C LYS A 27 -2.17 4.64 25.50
N ALA A 28 -1.69 5.64 24.77
CA ALA A 28 -1.66 7.04 25.21
C ALA A 28 -2.95 7.82 24.83
N GLY A 29 -4.00 7.15 24.36
CA GLY A 29 -5.27 7.79 23.98
C GLY A 29 -5.27 8.41 22.57
N GLY A 30 -4.17 8.30 21.83
CA GLY A 30 -4.05 8.84 20.48
C GLY A 30 -3.76 10.35 20.42
N MET A 31 -3.58 10.83 19.21
CA MET A 31 -3.25 12.22 18.88
C MET A 31 -4.52 12.97 18.43
N ASP A 32 -4.70 14.18 18.89
CA ASP A 32 -5.62 15.15 18.32
C ASP A 32 -5.07 15.77 17.02
N ALA A 33 -5.83 16.68 16.40
CA ALA A 33 -5.42 17.32 15.16
C ALA A 33 -4.10 18.08 15.28
N ALA A 34 -3.89 18.81 16.38
CA ALA A 34 -2.68 19.61 16.60
C ALA A 34 -1.44 18.72 16.77
N THR A 35 -1.55 17.70 17.59
CA THR A 35 -0.47 16.71 17.81
C THR A 35 -0.16 15.93 16.53
N LEU A 36 -1.19 15.57 15.74
CA LEU A 36 -1.04 14.89 14.46
C LEU A 36 -0.31 15.81 13.46
N ALA A 37 -0.70 17.09 13.38
CA ALA A 37 -0.04 18.09 12.55
C ALA A 37 1.44 18.23 12.92
N ASN A 38 1.75 18.38 14.19
CA ASN A 38 3.12 18.54 14.68
C ASN A 38 4.00 17.31 14.40
N LYS A 39 3.43 16.11 14.47
CA LYS A 39 4.15 14.86 14.16
C LYS A 39 4.66 14.81 12.72
N PHE A 40 3.94 15.42 11.79
CA PHE A 40 4.28 15.47 10.38
C PHE A 40 4.77 16.86 9.94
N ALA A 41 5.09 17.75 10.90
CA ALA A 41 5.75 19.02 10.60
C ALA A 41 7.20 18.79 10.16
N GLY A 42 7.68 19.57 9.19
CA GLY A 42 9.06 19.57 8.71
C GLY A 42 9.14 19.56 7.17
N ASP A 43 10.30 19.98 6.69
CA ASP A 43 10.56 20.13 5.26
C ASP A 43 10.31 18.82 4.48
N GLY A 44 9.54 18.91 3.42
CA GLY A 44 9.19 17.78 2.54
C GLY A 44 8.09 16.86 3.10
N LYS A 45 7.45 17.23 4.22
CA LYS A 45 6.34 16.46 4.81
C LYS A 45 4.99 17.16 4.73
N GLU A 46 4.92 18.31 4.10
CA GLU A 46 3.72 19.17 4.04
C GLU A 46 2.54 18.41 3.39
N ASN A 47 2.81 17.66 2.33
CA ASN A 47 1.77 16.88 1.65
C ASN A 47 1.20 15.79 2.57
N ILE A 48 2.07 15.02 3.24
CA ILE A 48 1.63 13.93 4.12
C ILE A 48 0.89 14.48 5.36
N GLN A 49 1.32 15.63 5.88
CA GLN A 49 0.62 16.33 6.96
C GLN A 49 -0.78 16.74 6.51
N ALA A 50 -0.90 17.40 5.35
CA ALA A 50 -2.18 17.84 4.81
C ALA A 50 -3.14 16.67 4.56
N VAL A 51 -2.63 15.56 4.06
CA VAL A 51 -3.39 14.33 3.78
C VAL A 51 -3.98 13.74 5.07
N PHE A 52 -3.17 13.59 6.12
CA PHE A 52 -3.67 13.07 7.40
C PHE A 52 -4.64 14.01 8.09
N LEU A 53 -4.39 15.33 8.06
CA LEU A 53 -5.29 16.32 8.64
C LEU A 53 -6.62 16.35 7.91
N GLN A 54 -6.64 16.22 6.59
CA GLN A 54 -7.89 16.15 5.84
C GLN A 54 -8.70 14.92 6.24
N ALA A 55 -8.08 13.73 6.27
CA ALA A 55 -8.73 12.49 6.69
C ALA A 55 -9.32 12.61 8.11
N PHE A 56 -8.54 13.16 9.03
CA PHE A 56 -8.96 13.39 10.41
C PHE A 56 -10.16 14.35 10.50
N ASN A 57 -10.12 15.46 9.78
CA ASN A 57 -11.20 16.45 9.78
C ASN A 57 -12.48 15.91 9.13
N MET A 58 -12.35 15.12 8.05
CA MET A 58 -13.50 14.47 7.42
C MET A 58 -14.12 13.43 8.35
N PHE A 59 -13.31 12.63 9.04
CA PHE A 59 -13.79 11.70 10.06
C PHE A 59 -14.54 12.45 11.18
N LYS A 60 -13.94 13.52 11.73
CA LYS A 60 -14.57 14.33 12.77
C LYS A 60 -15.90 14.96 12.30
N LYS A 61 -15.96 15.41 11.05
CA LYS A 61 -17.19 15.93 10.44
C LYS A 61 -18.25 14.83 10.32
N GLY A 62 -17.85 13.66 9.79
CA GLY A 62 -18.75 12.53 9.62
C GLY A 62 -19.37 12.04 10.92
N ILE A 63 -18.62 12.00 12.02
CA ILE A 63 -19.11 11.60 13.35
C ILE A 63 -20.34 12.43 13.79
N GLN A 64 -20.49 13.66 13.30
CA GLN A 64 -21.66 14.49 13.65
C GLN A 64 -23.00 13.91 13.14
N ALA A 65 -22.98 12.97 12.21
CA ALA A 65 -24.16 12.26 11.74
C ALA A 65 -24.61 11.13 12.66
N LEU A 66 -23.78 10.77 13.65
CA LEU A 66 -24.04 9.65 14.56
C LEU A 66 -24.61 10.16 15.88
N THR A 67 -25.48 9.35 16.48
CA THR A 67 -25.94 9.57 17.84
C THR A 67 -24.86 9.23 18.87
N ASP A 68 -24.98 9.76 20.08
CA ASP A 68 -24.06 9.47 21.19
C ASP A 68 -23.99 7.95 21.48
N ASP A 69 -25.12 7.23 21.38
CA ASP A 69 -25.18 5.79 21.60
C ASP A 69 -24.44 5.01 20.51
N GLU A 70 -24.56 5.41 19.24
CA GLU A 70 -23.81 4.81 18.13
C GLU A 70 -22.31 5.04 18.28
N ILE A 71 -21.92 6.24 18.70
CA ILE A 71 -20.51 6.58 18.96
C ILE A 71 -19.95 5.72 20.09
N ILE A 72 -20.68 5.59 21.20
CA ILE A 72 -20.27 4.78 22.36
C ILE A 72 -20.16 3.30 21.98
N ASP A 73 -21.13 2.77 21.21
CA ASP A 73 -21.10 1.38 20.76
C ASP A 73 -19.87 1.10 19.88
N LEU A 74 -19.55 1.98 18.96
CA LEU A 74 -18.47 1.78 18.02
C LEU A 74 -17.09 2.09 18.62
N PHE A 75 -16.92 3.19 19.30
CA PHE A 75 -15.63 3.72 19.71
C PHE A 75 -15.35 3.61 21.22
N GLY A 76 -16.36 3.22 22.01
CA GLY A 76 -16.30 3.29 23.47
C GLY A 76 -16.48 4.72 23.99
N ARG A 77 -16.91 4.88 25.23
CA ARG A 77 -17.16 6.20 25.85
C ARG A 77 -15.92 7.07 25.87
N GLU A 78 -14.78 6.50 26.23
CA GLU A 78 -13.49 7.19 26.31
C GLU A 78 -12.72 7.21 24.97
N GLY A 79 -13.32 6.72 23.88
CA GLY A 79 -12.61 6.55 22.62
C GLY A 79 -11.52 5.48 22.68
N ASN A 80 -11.75 4.44 23.43
CA ASN A 80 -10.80 3.38 23.71
C ASN A 80 -10.85 2.22 22.68
N ILE A 81 -11.68 2.33 21.65
CA ILE A 81 -11.74 1.38 20.53
C ILE A 81 -11.26 2.07 19.26
N PHE A 82 -10.14 1.57 18.73
CA PHE A 82 -9.51 2.08 17.54
C PHE A 82 -9.75 1.16 16.35
N TYR A 83 -10.09 1.72 15.21
CA TYR A 83 -10.20 0.99 13.94
C TYR A 83 -9.00 1.28 13.07
N ASN A 84 -8.46 0.24 12.46
CA ASN A 84 -7.44 0.39 11.44
C ASN A 84 -8.05 0.97 10.16
N ALA A 85 -7.37 1.91 9.56
CA ALA A 85 -7.80 2.56 8.33
C ALA A 85 -6.60 2.93 7.45
N GLU A 86 -6.88 3.21 6.19
CA GLU A 86 -5.91 3.76 5.26
C GLU A 86 -6.39 5.08 4.70
N VAL A 87 -5.50 6.05 4.67
CA VAL A 87 -5.73 7.33 4.01
C VAL A 87 -5.23 7.22 2.58
N ILE A 88 -6.14 7.29 1.63
CA ILE A 88 -5.89 7.28 0.19
C ILE A 88 -6.12 8.70 -0.32
N ASP A 89 -5.07 9.33 -0.85
CA ASP A 89 -5.14 10.71 -1.30
C ASP A 89 -4.21 10.93 -2.50
N ASN A 90 -4.69 11.64 -3.50
CA ASN A 90 -3.95 11.87 -4.74
C ASN A 90 -2.66 12.68 -4.58
N ARG A 91 -2.49 13.35 -3.42
CA ARG A 91 -1.24 14.03 -3.06
C ARG A 91 -0.18 13.08 -2.48
N SER A 92 -0.56 11.85 -2.15
CA SER A 92 0.36 10.80 -1.70
C SER A 92 0.96 10.08 -2.89
N SER A 93 2.16 9.49 -2.67
CA SER A 93 2.80 8.63 -3.66
C SER A 93 2.10 7.27 -3.72
N ASN A 94 0.95 7.22 -4.36
CA ASN A 94 0.20 5.99 -4.57
C ASN A 94 0.64 5.33 -5.88
N VAL A 95 0.62 3.99 -5.92
CA VAL A 95 0.86 3.21 -7.16
C VAL A 95 -0.36 3.27 -8.08
N ILE A 96 -1.56 3.37 -7.47
CA ILE A 96 -2.83 3.47 -8.18
C ILE A 96 -3.29 4.94 -8.16
N ASN A 97 -3.76 5.43 -9.27
CA ASN A 97 -4.44 6.73 -9.32
C ASN A 97 -5.90 6.54 -8.90
N TYR A 98 -6.30 7.23 -7.83
CA TYR A 98 -7.65 7.19 -7.30
C TYR A 98 -8.41 8.46 -7.69
N ASP A 99 -9.64 8.31 -8.14
CA ASP A 99 -10.49 9.44 -8.55
C ASP A 99 -11.01 10.24 -7.34
N ILE A 100 -11.09 9.59 -6.15
CA ILE A 100 -11.66 10.16 -4.94
C ILE A 100 -10.70 9.93 -3.77
N ASN A 101 -10.42 10.97 -3.01
CA ASN A 101 -9.71 10.84 -1.75
C ASN A 101 -10.57 10.08 -0.73
N THR A 102 -9.99 9.15 -0.02
CA THR A 102 -10.75 8.21 0.80
C THR A 102 -10.07 7.94 2.15
N LEU A 103 -10.86 7.91 3.20
CA LEU A 103 -10.50 7.23 4.44
C LEU A 103 -11.14 5.83 4.39
N LEU A 104 -10.34 4.82 4.09
CA LEU A 104 -10.78 3.43 4.01
C LEU A 104 -10.63 2.77 5.37
N VAL A 105 -11.75 2.45 6.02
CA VAL A 105 -11.77 1.78 7.33
C VAL A 105 -11.85 0.28 7.13
N HIS A 106 -10.90 -0.46 7.71
CA HIS A 106 -10.87 -1.93 7.67
C HIS A 106 -11.90 -2.52 8.64
N ARG A 107 -13.16 -2.52 8.23
CA ARG A 107 -14.30 -2.94 9.07
C ARG A 107 -14.28 -4.43 9.42
N ASP A 108 -13.72 -5.27 8.56
CA ASP A 108 -13.61 -6.71 8.76
C ASP A 108 -12.29 -7.11 9.47
N ALA A 109 -11.40 -6.17 9.69
CA ALA A 109 -10.25 -6.36 10.57
C ALA A 109 -10.67 -6.12 12.03
N PRO A 110 -10.02 -6.79 12.99
CA PRO A 110 -10.27 -6.52 14.40
C PRO A 110 -10.02 -5.05 14.74
N GLY A 111 -10.99 -4.41 15.42
CA GLY A 111 -10.70 -3.19 16.15
C GLY A 111 -9.76 -3.49 17.32
N VAL A 112 -9.09 -2.47 17.83
CA VAL A 112 -8.21 -2.58 18.98
C VAL A 112 -8.83 -1.86 20.15
N ALA A 113 -9.28 -2.61 21.16
CA ALA A 113 -9.68 -2.05 22.44
C ALA A 113 -8.46 -1.81 23.34
N VAL A 114 -8.40 -0.65 23.96
CA VAL A 114 -7.33 -0.25 24.88
C VAL A 114 -7.89 -0.08 26.27
N ASN A 115 -7.26 -0.71 27.25
CA ASN A 115 -7.47 -0.35 28.63
C ASN A 115 -6.47 0.76 28.98
N PHE A 116 -6.95 2.00 29.12
CA PHE A 116 -6.08 3.14 29.39
C PHE A 116 -5.41 3.10 30.76
N HIS A 117 -5.96 2.36 31.73
CA HIS A 117 -5.38 2.22 33.07
C HIS A 117 -4.23 1.21 33.10
N THR A 118 -4.36 0.08 32.38
CA THR A 118 -3.36 -0.99 32.39
C THR A 118 -2.44 -0.96 31.17
N GLY A 119 -2.82 -0.24 30.11
CA GLY A 119 -2.16 -0.25 28.81
C GLY A 119 -2.33 -1.57 28.05
N GLU A 120 -3.26 -2.44 28.47
CA GLU A 120 -3.57 -3.68 27.78
C GLU A 120 -4.26 -3.40 26.45
N LEU A 121 -3.87 -4.14 25.42
CA LEU A 121 -4.45 -4.09 24.06
C LEU A 121 -5.16 -5.41 23.80
N LYS A 122 -6.42 -5.33 23.37
CA LYS A 122 -7.22 -6.49 22.99
C LYS A 122 -7.79 -6.29 21.60
N ASP A 123 -7.51 -7.23 20.71
CA ASP A 123 -8.18 -7.27 19.41
C ASP A 123 -9.65 -7.66 19.62
N ILE A 124 -10.57 -6.85 19.08
CA ILE A 124 -12.00 -7.11 19.15
C ILE A 124 -12.51 -7.36 17.74
N TYR A 125 -13.14 -8.52 17.56
CA TYR A 125 -13.83 -8.88 16.33
C TYR A 125 -15.23 -9.34 16.66
N ASP A 126 -16.20 -8.67 16.04
CA ASP A 126 -17.61 -9.00 16.14
C ASP A 126 -18.26 -8.70 14.78
N PRO A 127 -18.82 -9.71 14.08
CA PRO A 127 -19.50 -9.51 12.80
C PRO A 127 -20.64 -8.49 12.87
N GLY A 128 -21.37 -8.46 13.99
CA GLY A 128 -22.43 -7.48 14.23
C GLY A 128 -21.86 -6.04 14.30
N ARG A 129 -20.70 -5.87 14.90
CA ARG A 129 -19.99 -4.58 14.93
C ARG A 129 -19.56 -4.14 13.53
N SER A 130 -19.04 -5.04 12.70
CA SER A 130 -18.70 -4.73 11.31
C SER A 130 -19.91 -4.20 10.53
N ALA A 131 -21.08 -4.81 10.70
CA ALA A 131 -22.31 -4.33 10.07
C ALA A 131 -22.76 -2.94 10.60
N ARG A 132 -22.69 -2.72 11.93
CA ARG A 132 -23.00 -1.41 12.53
C ARG A 132 -22.02 -0.34 12.09
N LEU A 133 -20.73 -0.67 12.00
CA LEU A 133 -19.73 0.25 11.48
C LEU A 133 -20.00 0.62 10.02
N ALA A 134 -20.38 -0.34 9.17
CA ALA A 134 -20.76 -0.05 7.78
C ALA A 134 -21.93 0.94 7.71
N ALA A 135 -23.02 0.69 8.46
CA ALA A 135 -24.16 1.61 8.52
C ALA A 135 -23.78 3.01 9.04
N ALA A 136 -22.87 3.08 10.00
CA ALA A 136 -22.36 4.35 10.50
C ALA A 136 -21.55 5.10 9.44
N LEU A 137 -20.69 4.41 8.68
CA LEU A 137 -19.92 5.03 7.58
C LEU A 137 -20.83 5.59 6.49
N ASP A 138 -21.93 4.91 6.17
CA ASP A 138 -22.93 5.41 5.22
C ASP A 138 -23.56 6.72 5.72
N LYS A 139 -24.01 6.77 6.98
CA LYS A 139 -24.53 8.00 7.60
C LYS A 139 -23.50 9.13 7.62
N MET A 140 -22.24 8.80 7.93
CA MET A 140 -21.15 9.78 7.95
C MET A 140 -20.96 10.43 6.58
N ASN A 141 -21.09 9.69 5.49
CA ASN A 141 -20.96 10.22 4.13
C ASN A 141 -22.11 11.16 3.75
N GLU A 142 -23.29 11.05 4.36
CA GLU A 142 -24.42 11.96 4.09
C GLU A 142 -24.11 13.42 4.51
N VAL A 143 -23.23 13.62 5.49
CA VAL A 143 -22.85 14.95 5.99
C VAL A 143 -21.48 15.42 5.51
N ILE A 144 -20.70 14.52 4.88
CA ILE A 144 -19.43 14.86 4.25
C ILE A 144 -19.75 15.46 2.88
N ASP A 145 -20.06 16.76 2.87
CA ASP A 145 -20.28 17.55 1.67
C ASP A 145 -18.90 17.94 1.08
N ALA A 146 -18.25 16.96 0.44
CA ALA A 146 -17.00 17.19 -0.29
C ALA A 146 -17.01 16.29 -1.52
N ASP A 147 -17.15 16.89 -2.69
CA ASP A 147 -17.24 16.18 -3.98
C ASP A 147 -16.08 15.19 -4.23
N ASN A 148 -14.98 15.33 -3.48
CA ASN A 148 -13.75 14.58 -3.68
C ASN A 148 -13.31 13.77 -2.44
N TYR A 149 -14.17 13.54 -1.44
CA TYR A 149 -13.81 12.78 -0.25
C TYR A 149 -14.91 11.81 0.19
N LYS A 150 -14.52 10.59 0.55
CA LYS A 150 -15.42 9.59 1.14
C LYS A 150 -14.77 8.88 2.31
N ILE A 151 -15.59 8.44 3.27
CA ILE A 151 -15.20 7.45 4.27
C ILE A 151 -15.85 6.13 3.87
N MET A 152 -15.05 5.12 3.63
CA MET A 152 -15.50 3.83 3.12
C MET A 152 -15.09 2.71 4.06
N GLY A 153 -15.92 1.66 4.13
CA GLY A 153 -15.50 0.40 4.71
C GLY A 153 -15.07 -0.55 3.61
N ASP A 154 -13.98 -1.29 3.83
CA ASP A 154 -13.64 -2.37 2.94
C ASP A 154 -14.67 -3.51 3.07
N ALA A 155 -15.03 -4.10 1.94
CA ALA A 155 -15.81 -5.32 1.91
C ALA A 155 -14.86 -6.47 1.56
N ILE A 156 -14.70 -7.42 2.46
CA ILE A 156 -14.03 -8.67 2.09
C ILE A 156 -14.98 -9.45 1.18
N THR A 157 -14.68 -9.47 -0.09
CA THR A 157 -15.32 -10.39 -1.01
C THR A 157 -14.78 -11.79 -0.69
N ARG A 158 -15.61 -12.63 -0.08
CA ARG A 158 -15.29 -14.06 0.06
C ARG A 158 -15.34 -14.67 -1.33
N LEU A 159 -14.16 -14.93 -1.87
CA LEU A 159 -14.03 -15.66 -3.12
C LEU A 159 -14.55 -17.10 -2.92
N ASN A 160 -15.45 -17.55 -3.79
CA ASN A 160 -15.86 -18.95 -3.78
C ASN A 160 -14.64 -19.82 -4.09
N ARG A 161 -14.20 -20.59 -3.11
CA ARG A 161 -12.97 -21.36 -3.21
C ARG A 161 -12.99 -22.35 -4.39
N LEU A 162 -14.15 -22.93 -4.69
CA LEU A 162 -14.27 -23.93 -5.77
C LEU A 162 -14.14 -23.30 -7.16
N GLU A 163 -14.74 -22.15 -7.38
CA GLU A 163 -14.64 -21.43 -8.65
C GLU A 163 -13.22 -20.91 -8.90
N ASN A 164 -12.59 -20.40 -7.86
CA ASN A 164 -11.23 -19.89 -7.94
C ASN A 164 -10.16 -20.96 -8.01
N ASP A 165 -10.39 -22.16 -7.44
CA ASP A 165 -9.43 -23.26 -7.52
C ASP A 165 -9.19 -23.70 -8.98
N THR A 166 -10.20 -23.69 -9.84
CA THR A 166 -10.03 -24.03 -11.25
C THR A 166 -9.20 -22.95 -11.99
N ALA A 167 -9.59 -21.69 -11.87
CA ALA A 167 -8.86 -20.58 -12.48
C ALA A 167 -7.43 -20.48 -11.95
N LEU A 168 -7.23 -20.70 -10.63
CA LEU A 168 -5.90 -20.74 -10.02
C LEU A 168 -5.05 -21.88 -10.57
N ARG A 169 -5.60 -23.09 -10.72
CA ARG A 169 -4.88 -24.24 -11.29
C ARG A 169 -4.47 -23.99 -12.73
N GLU A 170 -5.36 -23.42 -13.55
CA GLU A 170 -5.05 -23.05 -14.92
C GLU A 170 -3.93 -21.99 -14.98
N ALA A 171 -4.00 -20.93 -14.17
CA ALA A 171 -2.95 -19.94 -14.07
C ALA A 171 -1.61 -20.54 -13.62
N LEU A 172 -1.62 -21.46 -12.64
CA LEU A 172 -0.43 -22.15 -12.16
C LEU A 172 0.18 -23.05 -13.23
N ILE A 173 -0.64 -23.72 -14.07
CA ILE A 173 -0.15 -24.50 -15.20
C ILE A 173 0.59 -23.60 -16.20
N VAL A 174 0.02 -22.44 -16.55
CA VAL A 174 0.67 -21.47 -17.44
C VAL A 174 1.98 -20.98 -16.85
N ILE A 175 1.98 -20.57 -15.58
CA ILE A 175 3.16 -20.08 -14.87
C ILE A 175 4.26 -21.16 -14.83
N ARG A 176 3.91 -22.42 -14.56
CA ARG A 176 4.86 -23.54 -14.55
C ARG A 176 5.44 -23.85 -15.94
N LYS A 177 4.62 -23.74 -17.00
CA LYS A 177 5.10 -23.87 -18.40
C LYS A 177 6.13 -22.80 -18.75
N LEU A 178 6.05 -21.62 -18.13
CA LEU A 178 7.05 -20.56 -18.24
C LEU A 178 8.32 -20.80 -17.42
N GLY A 179 8.45 -21.96 -16.76
CA GLY A 179 9.63 -22.33 -15.96
C GLY A 179 9.68 -21.70 -14.57
N VAL A 180 8.59 -21.07 -14.10
CA VAL A 180 8.50 -20.50 -12.75
C VAL A 180 8.32 -21.62 -11.73
N LYS A 181 9.09 -21.56 -10.64
CA LYS A 181 9.03 -22.49 -9.51
C LYS A 181 8.50 -21.78 -8.28
N ASP A 182 7.94 -22.50 -7.33
CA ASP A 182 7.33 -21.96 -6.11
C ASP A 182 8.27 -21.07 -5.28
N LYS A 183 9.57 -21.29 -5.37
CA LYS A 183 10.60 -20.45 -4.72
C LYS A 183 10.95 -19.16 -5.45
N HIS A 184 10.47 -18.96 -6.66
CA HIS A 184 10.73 -17.75 -7.43
C HIS A 184 9.87 -16.61 -6.90
N ARG A 185 10.47 -15.42 -6.77
CA ARG A 185 9.76 -14.17 -6.52
C ARG A 185 9.27 -13.60 -7.85
N ILE A 186 8.30 -12.70 -7.83
CA ILE A 186 7.83 -11.96 -9.03
C ILE A 186 9.01 -11.36 -9.79
N LYS A 187 9.98 -10.77 -9.07
CA LYS A 187 11.21 -10.23 -9.65
C LYS A 187 12.00 -11.28 -10.45
N ASP A 188 12.12 -12.51 -9.95
CA ASP A 188 12.87 -13.57 -10.62
C ASP A 188 12.18 -13.98 -11.92
N TYR A 189 10.84 -13.99 -11.91
CA TYR A 189 10.01 -14.23 -13.09
C TYR A 189 10.20 -13.15 -14.15
N LEU A 190 10.13 -11.87 -13.77
CA LEU A 190 10.35 -10.75 -14.70
C LEU A 190 11.75 -10.80 -15.31
N ILE A 191 12.78 -11.04 -14.50
CA ILE A 191 14.17 -11.19 -14.97
C ILE A 191 14.30 -12.35 -15.95
N MET A 192 13.64 -13.47 -15.70
CA MET A 192 13.66 -14.64 -16.58
C MET A 192 12.99 -14.33 -17.92
N ASN A 193 11.85 -13.65 -17.94
CA ASN A 193 11.18 -13.24 -19.17
C ASN A 193 12.04 -12.29 -19.99
N ILE A 194 12.59 -11.24 -19.39
CA ILE A 194 13.49 -10.30 -20.09
C ILE A 194 14.70 -11.03 -20.69
N LYS A 195 15.29 -11.97 -19.96
CA LYS A 195 16.39 -12.80 -20.49
C LYS A 195 15.98 -13.65 -21.69
N ASN A 196 14.77 -14.22 -21.65
CA ASN A 196 14.26 -15.03 -22.74
C ASN A 196 13.96 -14.16 -23.97
N ASP A 197 13.42 -12.96 -23.76
CA ASP A 197 13.17 -12.00 -24.83
C ASP A 197 14.49 -11.55 -25.49
N ILE A 198 15.50 -11.19 -24.68
CA ILE A 198 16.83 -10.86 -25.22
C ILE A 198 17.41 -12.01 -26.08
N ARG A 199 17.29 -13.26 -25.60
CA ARG A 199 17.79 -14.42 -26.34
C ARG A 199 17.00 -14.72 -27.59
N ARG A 200 15.70 -14.43 -27.61
CA ARG A 200 14.87 -14.59 -28.80
C ARG A 200 15.23 -13.58 -29.88
N GLU A 201 15.42 -12.31 -29.47
CA GLU A 201 15.79 -11.24 -30.41
C GLU A 201 17.25 -11.33 -30.88
N ILE A 202 18.14 -11.82 -30.02
CA ILE A 202 19.59 -11.98 -30.34
C ILE A 202 20.04 -13.38 -29.93
N PRO A 203 19.76 -14.42 -30.74
CA PRO A 203 19.97 -15.83 -30.34
C PRO A 203 21.40 -16.21 -29.99
N ASN A 204 22.39 -15.56 -30.63
CA ASN A 204 23.81 -15.89 -30.48
C ASN A 204 24.54 -15.07 -29.41
N LEU A 205 23.80 -14.30 -28.60
CA LEU A 205 24.37 -13.46 -27.57
C LEU A 205 24.94 -14.31 -26.42
N LYS A 206 26.21 -14.07 -26.06
CA LYS A 206 26.89 -14.78 -24.97
C LYS A 206 26.17 -14.50 -23.62
N PRO A 207 26.12 -15.46 -22.67
CA PRO A 207 25.45 -15.26 -21.37
C PRO A 207 25.91 -14.01 -20.59
N LYS A 208 27.21 -13.64 -20.67
CA LYS A 208 27.74 -12.40 -20.08
C LYS A 208 27.03 -11.18 -20.65
N HIS A 209 26.89 -11.11 -21.98
CA HIS A 209 26.28 -10.00 -22.68
C HIS A 209 24.75 -9.88 -22.38
N VAL A 210 24.05 -11.02 -22.31
CA VAL A 210 22.64 -11.04 -21.85
C VAL A 210 22.52 -10.40 -20.47
N ASN A 211 23.44 -10.69 -19.55
CA ASN A 211 23.42 -10.11 -18.21
C ASN A 211 23.73 -8.61 -18.21
N ILE A 212 24.63 -8.14 -19.07
CA ILE A 212 24.93 -6.71 -19.23
C ILE A 212 23.68 -5.96 -19.72
N LEU A 213 23.04 -6.45 -20.79
CA LEU A 213 21.79 -5.88 -21.31
C LEU A 213 20.69 -5.89 -20.25
N LEU A 214 20.50 -7.01 -19.55
CA LEU A 214 19.50 -7.14 -18.51
C LEU A 214 19.66 -6.08 -17.41
N VAL A 215 20.90 -5.91 -16.90
CA VAL A 215 21.16 -4.92 -15.84
C VAL A 215 20.94 -3.51 -16.35
N LYS A 216 21.26 -3.23 -17.63
CA LYS A 216 20.99 -1.94 -18.27
C LYS A 216 19.51 -1.68 -18.46
N MET A 217 18.75 -2.66 -18.97
CA MET A 217 17.30 -2.54 -19.16
C MET A 217 16.55 -2.34 -17.84
N LEU A 218 17.08 -2.84 -16.74
CA LEU A 218 16.53 -2.62 -15.40
C LEU A 218 16.99 -1.29 -14.78
N GLU A 219 17.71 -0.45 -15.55
CA GLU A 219 18.22 0.85 -15.11
C GLU A 219 18.89 0.80 -13.71
N SER A 220 19.66 -0.25 -13.48
CA SER A 220 20.25 -0.47 -12.16
C SER A 220 21.47 0.43 -11.94
N ASP A 221 21.38 1.35 -10.98
CA ASP A 221 22.51 2.17 -10.49
C ASP A 221 23.37 1.43 -9.46
N ASP A 222 23.06 0.18 -9.15
CA ASP A 222 23.80 -0.64 -8.19
C ASP A 222 25.22 -0.96 -8.71
N GLU A 223 26.19 -0.22 -8.23
CA GLU A 223 27.61 -0.39 -8.60
C GLU A 223 28.11 -1.82 -8.35
N THR A 224 27.57 -2.52 -7.33
CA THR A 224 27.97 -3.89 -7.02
C THR A 224 27.62 -4.85 -8.15
N LYS A 225 26.49 -4.63 -8.83
CA LYS A 225 26.09 -5.42 -10.00
C LYS A 225 27.01 -5.14 -11.19
N TRP A 226 27.36 -3.88 -11.41
CA TRP A 226 28.25 -3.50 -12.48
C TRP A 226 29.68 -4.01 -12.28
N LYS A 227 30.20 -3.93 -11.05
CA LYS A 227 31.50 -4.50 -10.69
C LYS A 227 31.60 -6.01 -10.97
N LYS A 228 30.53 -6.77 -10.67
CA LYS A 228 30.45 -8.21 -11.01
C LYS A 228 30.48 -8.50 -12.52
N LEU A 229 30.10 -7.53 -13.34
CA LEU A 229 30.10 -7.62 -14.79
C LEU A 229 31.39 -7.01 -15.42
N GLY A 230 32.32 -6.52 -14.59
CA GLY A 230 33.60 -5.95 -15.03
C GLY A 230 33.57 -4.45 -15.29
N PHE A 231 32.56 -3.72 -14.75
CA PHE A 231 32.49 -2.27 -14.88
C PHE A 231 32.54 -1.60 -13.51
N ASN A 232 33.31 -0.51 -13.37
CA ASN A 232 33.37 0.24 -12.10
C ASN A 232 32.09 1.02 -11.79
N LYS A 233 31.31 1.37 -12.82
CA LYS A 233 30.02 2.07 -12.75
C LYS A 233 29.13 1.62 -13.90
N ALA A 234 27.89 2.09 -13.96
CA ALA A 234 27.00 1.84 -15.08
C ALA A 234 27.67 2.22 -16.42
N PRO A 235 27.85 1.27 -17.33
CA PRO A 235 28.56 1.53 -18.61
C PRO A 235 27.66 2.38 -19.52
N THR A 236 28.32 3.18 -20.36
CA THR A 236 27.68 3.80 -21.52
C THR A 236 27.38 2.75 -22.59
N ILE A 237 26.46 3.04 -23.51
CA ILE A 237 26.15 2.17 -24.66
C ILE A 237 27.46 1.87 -25.47
N THR A 238 28.29 2.86 -25.66
CA THR A 238 29.55 2.68 -26.37
C THR A 238 30.51 1.69 -25.67
N GLN A 239 30.55 1.75 -24.32
CA GLN A 239 31.34 0.79 -23.54
C GLN A 239 30.79 -0.61 -23.63
N MET A 240 29.45 -0.74 -23.58
CA MET A 240 28.78 -2.03 -23.74
C MET A 240 29.05 -2.64 -25.11
N ILE A 241 28.93 -1.85 -26.18
CA ILE A 241 29.17 -2.31 -27.56
C ILE A 241 30.58 -2.84 -27.75
N LYS A 242 31.57 -2.28 -27.06
CA LYS A 242 32.95 -2.78 -27.11
C LYS A 242 33.11 -4.17 -26.51
N GLU A 243 32.22 -4.58 -25.62
CA GLU A 243 32.21 -5.91 -25.01
C GLU A 243 31.57 -6.98 -25.90
N PHE A 244 30.86 -6.59 -26.96
CA PHE A 244 30.20 -7.52 -27.88
C PHE A 244 31.08 -7.86 -29.09
N ASP A 245 30.84 -9.04 -29.67
CA ASP A 245 31.48 -9.44 -30.91
C ASP A 245 31.05 -8.53 -32.07
N SER A 246 31.94 -8.37 -33.09
CA SER A 246 31.74 -7.47 -34.23
C SER A 246 30.40 -7.73 -34.95
N ASP A 247 30.05 -9.00 -35.11
CA ASP A 247 28.84 -9.41 -35.86
C ASP A 247 27.55 -9.07 -35.16
N MET A 248 27.58 -8.88 -33.83
CA MET A 248 26.40 -8.54 -33.03
C MET A 248 26.25 -7.05 -32.68
N LYS A 249 27.27 -6.26 -32.93
CA LYS A 249 27.28 -4.82 -32.61
C LYS A 249 26.15 -4.04 -33.29
N SER A 250 25.86 -4.38 -34.53
CA SER A 250 24.75 -3.75 -35.30
C SER A 250 23.39 -4.09 -34.76
N GLN A 251 23.20 -5.34 -34.31
CA GLN A 251 21.92 -5.82 -33.72
C GLN A 251 21.68 -5.19 -32.36
N VAL A 252 22.73 -5.10 -31.53
CA VAL A 252 22.61 -4.48 -30.19
C VAL A 252 22.31 -2.98 -30.27
N LYS A 253 22.87 -2.27 -31.29
CA LYS A 253 22.59 -0.84 -31.54
C LYS A 253 21.11 -0.58 -31.85
N GLY A 254 20.39 -1.51 -32.45
CA GLY A 254 18.98 -1.39 -32.78
C GLY A 254 18.05 -1.53 -31.57
N LEU A 255 18.57 -1.95 -30.40
CA LEU A 255 17.80 -2.10 -29.16
C LEU A 255 17.79 -0.82 -28.28
N TYR A 256 18.54 0.21 -28.66
CA TYR A 256 18.68 1.50 -27.99
C TYR A 256 18.54 2.62 -29.00
#